data_6bbcebb0882d29f8a09ee69aa72d9999
#
_entry.id   6bbcebb0882d29f8a09ee69aa72d9999
#
_cell.length_a   1.000
_cell.length_b   1.000
_cell.length_c   1.000
_cell.angle_alpha   90.00
_cell.angle_beta   90.00
_cell.angle_gamma   90.00
#
_symmetry.space_group_name_H-M   'P 1'
#
loop_
_entity.id
_entity.type
_entity.pdbx_description
1 polymer ?
#
loop_
_entity_poly.entity_id
_entity_poly.type
_entity_poly.pdbx_seq_one_letter_code
_entity_poly.pdbx_strand_id
1 'polypeptide(L)'
;MKKTIDPSRREITRLSALLGNSIPETNAVLNNRPLIGVFAGSGIGREVISAALRVLAAVEQTTGLQFELRHGGLIGEEAEAQFGEPLPDSAIQFCREIFDDGGAILNGPGGGRYVYDLRRQFDLFCKFVPIRPIPELARAGKIAPQHLQNVDMLLVRDNIGGVYQGRWNCHSGPNGKVAEHTFSYSEAQIRRLVEVAARAAAVRRGKLHVIVKDGGVPGISALWREVALDLGRKHSVNVALMNIDLAAYAIIQHPAQFDVLVAPNLFGDILADIAGVLVSSRGVTYSGNYDPQGNAVYQTNHGCAHDLAGTDCANPAGQMLSLAMLLRETFGLDDAANRIETALSQVWQQGWRTADLEEADCRTLGTQAMTDRVVEEILQSTGRGRLHETRAALG
;
A
#
# COMPACT_ATOMS: atom_id res chain seq x y z
N MET A 1 5.10 37.25 2.60
CA MET A 1 4.92 36.67 3.94
C MET A 1 4.82 35.14 3.80
N LYS A 2 5.86 34.41 4.16
CA LYS A 2 5.81 32.95 4.22
C LYS A 2 5.01 32.56 5.46
N LYS A 3 3.82 32.00 5.29
CA LYS A 3 3.13 31.33 6.40
C LYS A 3 3.96 30.10 6.80
N THR A 4 4.65 30.19 7.91
CA THR A 4 5.19 29.02 8.61
C THR A 4 4.02 28.16 9.06
N ILE A 5 3.84 27.03 8.42
CA ILE A 5 2.85 26.03 8.83
C ILE A 5 3.42 25.35 10.07
N ASP A 6 2.72 25.51 11.19
CA ASP A 6 3.04 24.84 12.46
C ASP A 6 2.99 23.31 12.26
N PRO A 7 4.08 22.58 12.51
CA PRO A 7 4.12 21.13 12.33
C PRO A 7 3.17 20.35 13.26
N SER A 8 2.73 20.96 14.38
CA SER A 8 1.85 20.31 15.37
C SER A 8 0.36 20.33 15.00
N ARG A 9 -0.03 21.02 13.93
CA ARG A 9 -1.43 21.15 13.46
C ARG A 9 -1.71 20.48 12.13
N ARG A 10 -0.95 19.47 11.74
CA ARG A 10 -1.37 18.64 10.62
C ARG A 10 -2.42 17.66 11.15
N GLU A 11 -3.70 18.03 11.04
CA GLU A 11 -4.76 17.01 10.93
C GLU A 11 -4.28 16.00 9.90
N ILE A 12 -4.14 14.73 10.30
CA ILE A 12 -3.70 13.66 9.42
C ILE A 12 -4.81 13.50 8.38
N THR A 13 -4.66 14.17 7.24
CA THR A 13 -5.59 14.00 6.13
C THR A 13 -5.47 12.57 5.64
N ARG A 14 -6.53 11.77 5.78
CA ARG A 14 -6.56 10.41 5.28
C ARG A 14 -6.36 10.39 3.78
N LEU A 15 -5.67 9.38 3.28
CA LEU A 15 -5.43 9.23 1.84
C LEU A 15 -6.74 9.06 1.07
N SER A 16 -7.71 8.38 1.66
CA SER A 16 -9.06 8.22 1.10
C SER A 16 -9.80 9.55 0.90
N ALA A 17 -9.59 10.54 1.78
CA ALA A 17 -10.17 11.87 1.64
C ALA A 17 -9.62 12.65 0.42
N LEU A 18 -8.41 12.30 -0.04
CA LEU A 18 -7.80 12.92 -1.22
C LEU A 18 -8.55 12.58 -2.52
N LEU A 19 -9.32 11.50 -2.53
CA LEU A 19 -10.19 11.11 -3.65
C LEU A 19 -11.41 12.05 -3.79
N GLY A 20 -11.70 12.85 -2.78
CA GLY A 20 -12.81 13.81 -2.78
C GLY A 20 -14.09 13.27 -2.14
N ASN A 21 -14.02 12.13 -1.46
CA ASN A 21 -15.15 11.50 -0.78
C ASN A 21 -15.23 11.93 0.68
N SER A 22 -16.47 12.01 1.20
CA SER A 22 -16.70 12.15 2.64
C SER A 22 -16.33 10.84 3.33
N ILE A 23 -15.52 10.94 4.37
CA ILE A 23 -15.18 9.80 5.23
C ILE A 23 -16.39 9.55 6.13
N PRO A 24 -16.82 8.28 6.34
CA PRO A 24 -17.85 7.98 7.33
C PRO A 24 -17.45 8.53 8.71
N GLU A 25 -18.40 9.12 9.43
CA GLU A 25 -18.13 9.54 10.81
C GLU A 25 -17.76 8.32 11.65
N THR A 26 -16.72 8.43 12.44
CA THR A 26 -16.19 7.35 13.30
C THR A 26 -17.29 6.74 14.19
N ASN A 27 -18.26 7.53 14.63
CA ASN A 27 -19.40 7.08 15.44
C ASN A 27 -20.37 6.17 14.67
N ALA A 28 -20.53 6.35 13.36
CA ALA A 28 -21.36 5.46 12.54
C ALA A 28 -20.66 4.10 12.35
N VAL A 29 -19.36 4.08 12.27
CA VAL A 29 -18.53 2.87 12.15
C VAL A 29 -18.53 2.08 13.47
N LEU A 30 -18.50 2.74 14.62
CA LEU A 30 -18.48 2.09 15.95
C LEU A 30 -19.82 1.43 16.32
N ASN A 31 -20.95 1.88 15.75
CA ASN A 31 -22.26 1.30 15.98
C ASN A 31 -22.59 0.08 15.11
N ASN A 32 -21.83 -0.13 14.03
CA ASN A 32 -21.88 -1.30 13.17
C ASN A 32 -20.54 -2.03 13.23
N ARG A 33 -20.54 -3.35 13.10
CA ARG A 33 -19.30 -4.11 12.96
C ARG A 33 -18.65 -3.76 11.60
N PRO A 34 -17.47 -3.12 11.54
CA PRO A 34 -16.84 -2.82 10.26
C PRO A 34 -16.60 -4.10 9.48
N LEU A 35 -17.00 -4.11 8.20
CA LEU A 35 -16.95 -5.28 7.34
C LEU A 35 -15.61 -5.36 6.59
N ILE A 36 -14.92 -6.48 6.74
CA ILE A 36 -13.68 -6.76 6.01
C ILE A 36 -13.87 -8.01 5.16
N GLY A 37 -13.81 -7.84 3.85
CA GLY A 37 -13.68 -8.94 2.90
C GLY A 37 -12.24 -9.44 2.87
N VAL A 38 -12.03 -10.75 2.90
CA VAL A 38 -10.69 -11.36 2.99
C VAL A 38 -10.48 -12.32 1.84
N PHE A 39 -9.43 -12.08 1.04
CA PHE A 39 -8.89 -13.07 0.13
C PHE A 39 -7.54 -13.57 0.65
N ALA A 40 -7.41 -14.87 0.80
CA ALA A 40 -6.16 -15.48 1.28
C ALA A 40 -5.02 -15.34 0.25
N GLY A 41 -5.35 -15.35 -1.04
CA GLY A 41 -4.35 -15.32 -2.12
C GLY A 41 -3.66 -16.66 -2.32
N SER A 42 -2.55 -16.64 -3.05
CA SER A 42 -1.73 -17.81 -3.41
C SER A 42 -0.36 -17.75 -2.74
N GLY A 43 0.36 -18.87 -2.76
CA GLY A 43 1.70 -18.95 -2.18
C GLY A 43 1.73 -18.59 -0.69
N ILE A 44 2.58 -17.64 -0.28
CA ILE A 44 2.67 -17.17 1.13
C ILE A 44 1.40 -16.43 1.59
N GLY A 45 0.46 -16.14 0.68
CA GLY A 45 -0.74 -15.35 0.98
C GLY A 45 -1.53 -15.89 2.17
N ARG A 46 -1.73 -17.22 2.23
CA ARG A 46 -2.46 -17.88 3.33
C ARG A 46 -1.80 -17.64 4.69
N GLU A 47 -0.47 -17.66 4.73
CA GLU A 47 0.30 -17.48 5.97
C GLU A 47 0.24 -16.04 6.45
N VAL A 48 0.49 -15.08 5.56
CA VAL A 48 0.54 -13.66 5.93
C VAL A 48 -0.85 -13.07 6.21
N ILE A 49 -1.90 -13.56 5.53
CA ILE A 49 -3.29 -13.20 5.85
C ILE A 49 -3.70 -13.78 7.21
N SER A 50 -3.41 -15.06 7.47
CA SER A 50 -3.66 -15.67 8.79
C SER A 50 -2.99 -14.87 9.91
N ALA A 51 -1.73 -14.45 9.71
CA ALA A 51 -0.99 -13.61 10.64
C ALA A 51 -1.70 -12.26 10.88
N ALA A 52 -2.13 -11.57 9.83
CA ALA A 52 -2.85 -10.29 9.95
C ALA A 52 -4.20 -10.46 10.69
N LEU A 53 -4.94 -11.53 10.44
CA LEU A 53 -6.22 -11.81 11.13
C LEU A 53 -6.02 -12.13 12.61
N ARG A 54 -4.92 -12.81 12.98
CA ARG A 54 -4.58 -13.03 14.42
C ARG A 54 -4.25 -11.70 15.11
N VAL A 55 -3.57 -10.80 14.43
CA VAL A 55 -3.29 -9.45 14.93
C VAL A 55 -4.59 -8.66 15.08
N LEU A 56 -5.53 -8.75 14.13
CA LEU A 56 -6.85 -8.12 14.23
C LEU A 56 -7.61 -8.62 15.45
N ALA A 57 -7.62 -9.94 15.71
CA ALA A 57 -8.26 -10.51 16.89
C ALA A 57 -7.67 -9.98 18.20
N ALA A 58 -6.36 -9.74 18.28
CA ALA A 58 -5.73 -9.11 19.44
C ALA A 58 -6.15 -7.63 19.59
N VAL A 59 -6.32 -6.92 18.48
CA VAL A 59 -6.85 -5.54 18.47
C VAL A 59 -8.29 -5.54 19.00
N GLU A 60 -9.16 -6.46 18.57
CA GLU A 60 -10.53 -6.61 19.09
C GLU A 60 -10.55 -6.80 20.62
N GLN A 61 -9.69 -7.70 21.13
CA GLN A 61 -9.61 -7.97 22.56
C GLN A 61 -9.17 -6.75 23.38
N THR A 62 -8.32 -5.90 22.83
CA THR A 62 -7.75 -4.76 23.55
C THR A 62 -8.53 -3.47 23.41
N THR A 63 -9.36 -3.36 22.38
CA THR A 63 -10.15 -2.15 22.07
C THR A 63 -11.64 -2.30 22.33
N GLY A 64 -12.15 -3.55 22.40
CA GLY A 64 -13.58 -3.85 22.43
C GLY A 64 -14.27 -3.71 21.07
N LEU A 65 -13.56 -3.33 20.03
CA LEU A 65 -14.06 -3.33 18.65
C LEU A 65 -14.42 -4.75 18.23
N GLN A 66 -15.35 -4.88 17.31
CA GLN A 66 -15.69 -6.15 16.66
C GLN A 66 -15.77 -5.93 15.16
N PHE A 67 -15.19 -6.85 14.40
CA PHE A 67 -15.24 -6.81 12.93
C PHE A 67 -16.08 -7.96 12.37
N GLU A 68 -16.79 -7.70 11.29
CA GLU A 68 -17.37 -8.74 10.47
C GLU A 68 -16.35 -9.17 9.43
N LEU A 69 -15.99 -10.45 9.41
CA LEU A 69 -15.07 -11.02 8.42
C LEU A 69 -15.87 -11.89 7.46
N ARG A 70 -15.80 -11.58 6.18
CA ARG A 70 -16.29 -12.46 5.11
C ARG A 70 -15.10 -12.95 4.29
N HIS A 71 -15.03 -14.25 4.06
CA HIS A 71 -13.95 -14.87 3.30
C HIS A 71 -14.38 -15.09 1.87
N GLY A 72 -13.61 -14.57 0.92
CA GLY A 72 -13.78 -14.83 -0.50
C GLY A 72 -13.22 -16.20 -0.91
N GLY A 73 -13.55 -16.60 -2.13
CA GLY A 73 -13.05 -17.85 -2.72
C GLY A 73 -11.60 -17.75 -3.21
N LEU A 74 -11.25 -18.66 -4.11
CA LEU A 74 -9.95 -18.68 -4.75
C LEU A 74 -9.79 -17.50 -5.70
N ILE A 75 -8.56 -16.98 -5.77
CA ILE A 75 -8.14 -15.90 -6.67
C ILE A 75 -6.76 -16.23 -7.24
N GLY A 76 -6.40 -15.54 -8.32
CA GLY A 76 -5.08 -15.60 -8.91
C GLY A 76 -4.78 -16.97 -9.52
N GLU A 77 -3.55 -17.43 -9.34
CA GLU A 77 -3.07 -18.67 -9.96
C GLU A 77 -3.86 -19.92 -9.53
N GLU A 78 -4.32 -19.98 -8.29
CA GLU A 78 -5.15 -21.10 -7.82
C GLU A 78 -6.54 -21.09 -8.47
N ALA A 79 -7.15 -19.92 -8.66
CA ALA A 79 -8.41 -19.79 -9.38
C ALA A 79 -8.25 -20.11 -10.87
N GLU A 80 -7.18 -19.63 -11.50
CA GLU A 80 -6.86 -19.93 -12.89
C GLU A 80 -6.66 -21.44 -13.11
N ALA A 81 -5.98 -22.12 -12.20
CA ALA A 81 -5.81 -23.58 -12.27
C ALA A 81 -7.12 -24.34 -12.11
N GLN A 82 -8.04 -23.85 -11.28
CA GLN A 82 -9.31 -24.55 -11.00
C GLN A 82 -10.44 -24.17 -11.94
N PHE A 83 -10.52 -22.89 -12.34
CA PHE A 83 -11.66 -22.33 -13.07
C PHE A 83 -11.31 -21.85 -14.48
N GLY A 84 -10.00 -21.81 -14.83
CA GLY A 84 -9.51 -21.30 -16.11
C GLY A 84 -9.37 -19.77 -16.18
N GLU A 85 -9.64 -19.07 -15.10
CA GLU A 85 -9.52 -17.62 -15.00
C GLU A 85 -9.04 -17.17 -13.62
N PRO A 86 -8.16 -16.14 -13.54
CA PRO A 86 -7.59 -15.70 -12.27
C PRO A 86 -8.53 -14.86 -11.40
N LEU A 87 -9.60 -14.32 -11.99
CA LEU A 87 -10.63 -13.52 -11.32
C LEU A 87 -12.02 -14.05 -11.68
N PRO A 88 -12.51 -15.13 -11.04
CA PRO A 88 -13.80 -15.71 -11.35
C PRO A 88 -14.97 -14.80 -10.94
N ASP A 89 -16.13 -14.99 -11.59
CA ASP A 89 -17.34 -14.19 -11.32
C ASP A 89 -17.76 -14.23 -9.85
N SER A 90 -17.52 -15.34 -9.14
CA SER A 90 -17.78 -15.43 -7.70
C SER A 90 -16.92 -14.48 -6.88
N ALA A 91 -15.66 -14.25 -7.26
CA ALA A 91 -14.78 -13.28 -6.62
C ALA A 91 -15.21 -11.85 -6.94
N ILE A 92 -15.66 -11.59 -8.17
CA ILE A 92 -16.22 -10.28 -8.57
C ILE A 92 -17.48 -9.98 -7.76
N GLN A 93 -18.40 -10.94 -7.65
CA GLN A 93 -19.63 -10.79 -6.88
C GLN A 93 -19.34 -10.55 -5.40
N PHE A 94 -18.41 -11.31 -4.82
CA PHE A 94 -17.95 -11.10 -3.45
C PHE A 94 -17.43 -9.68 -3.23
N CYS A 95 -16.60 -9.15 -4.14
CA CYS A 95 -16.09 -7.76 -4.01
C CYS A 95 -17.24 -6.75 -4.04
N ARG A 96 -18.24 -6.92 -4.94
CA ARG A 96 -19.40 -6.03 -4.99
C ARG A 96 -20.16 -6.01 -3.68
N GLU A 97 -20.49 -7.18 -3.14
CA GLU A 97 -21.21 -7.30 -1.86
C GLU A 97 -20.45 -6.62 -0.71
N ILE A 98 -19.11 -6.78 -0.65
CA ILE A 98 -18.30 -6.10 0.36
C ILE A 98 -18.36 -4.57 0.19
N PHE A 99 -18.24 -4.06 -1.03
CA PHE A 99 -18.25 -2.63 -1.29
C PHE A 99 -19.64 -2.01 -1.11
N ASP A 100 -20.71 -2.69 -1.55
CA ASP A 100 -22.09 -2.24 -1.40
C ASP A 100 -22.51 -2.17 0.09
N ASP A 101 -21.96 -3.06 0.92
CA ASP A 101 -22.16 -3.07 2.38
C ASP A 101 -21.22 -2.08 3.12
N GLY A 102 -20.43 -1.27 2.39
CA GLY A 102 -19.54 -0.26 2.97
C GLY A 102 -18.26 -0.83 3.59
N GLY A 103 -17.90 -2.06 3.22
CA GLY A 103 -16.68 -2.73 3.65
C GLY A 103 -15.45 -2.40 2.80
N ALA A 104 -14.31 -2.99 3.18
CA ALA A 104 -13.08 -2.95 2.41
C ALA A 104 -12.46 -4.35 2.32
N ILE A 105 -11.56 -4.55 1.38
CA ILE A 105 -10.95 -5.85 1.13
C ILE A 105 -9.50 -5.87 1.61
N LEU A 106 -9.18 -6.85 2.45
CA LEU A 106 -7.81 -7.25 2.78
C LEU A 106 -7.43 -8.40 1.87
N ASN A 107 -6.45 -8.17 0.99
CA ASN A 107 -6.11 -9.07 -0.09
C ASN A 107 -4.70 -9.62 0.06
N GLY A 108 -4.57 -10.94 0.05
CA GLY A 108 -3.30 -11.62 -0.09
C GLY A 108 -2.80 -11.60 -1.55
N PRO A 109 -1.51 -11.89 -1.81
CA PRO A 109 -0.97 -11.96 -3.16
C PRO A 109 -1.65 -13.05 -3.99
N GLY A 110 -2.18 -12.69 -5.17
CA GLY A 110 -2.93 -13.62 -6.03
C GLY A 110 -2.13 -14.21 -7.19
N GLY A 111 -1.09 -13.52 -7.61
CA GLY A 111 -0.29 -13.91 -8.80
C GLY A 111 -1.02 -13.68 -10.13
N GLY A 112 -0.32 -13.97 -11.23
CA GLY A 112 -0.86 -13.87 -12.58
C GLY A 112 -1.49 -12.52 -12.93
N ARG A 113 -2.57 -12.58 -13.70
CA ARG A 113 -3.32 -11.39 -14.10
C ARG A 113 -4.36 -10.89 -13.08
N TYR A 114 -4.59 -11.61 -12.03
CA TYR A 114 -5.62 -11.32 -11.04
C TYR A 114 -5.70 -9.84 -10.62
N VAL A 115 -4.57 -9.28 -10.16
CA VAL A 115 -4.57 -7.90 -9.65
C VAL A 115 -4.87 -6.85 -10.73
N TYR A 116 -4.49 -7.10 -11.99
CA TYR A 116 -4.75 -6.19 -13.10
C TYR A 116 -6.23 -6.22 -13.50
N ASP A 117 -6.84 -7.40 -13.52
CA ASP A 117 -8.23 -7.59 -13.87
C ASP A 117 -9.15 -7.08 -12.76
N LEU A 118 -8.83 -7.33 -11.49
CA LEU A 118 -9.54 -6.76 -10.33
C LEU A 118 -9.55 -5.22 -10.37
N ARG A 119 -8.39 -4.61 -10.62
CA ARG A 119 -8.26 -3.14 -10.68
C ARG A 119 -9.09 -2.55 -11.80
N ARG A 120 -9.12 -3.19 -12.96
CA ARG A 120 -9.94 -2.77 -14.10
C ARG A 120 -11.42 -2.97 -13.84
N GLN A 121 -11.82 -4.11 -13.25
CA GLN A 121 -13.20 -4.46 -12.95
C GLN A 121 -13.89 -3.46 -12.03
N PHE A 122 -13.17 -2.96 -11.04
CA PHE A 122 -13.68 -2.04 -10.02
C PHE A 122 -13.14 -0.62 -10.14
N ASP A 123 -12.56 -0.26 -11.28
CA ASP A 123 -11.95 1.07 -11.50
C ASP A 123 -11.05 1.53 -10.34
N LEU A 124 -10.27 0.61 -9.75
CA LEU A 124 -9.33 0.91 -8.67
C LEU A 124 -8.12 1.70 -9.23
N PHE A 125 -8.40 2.89 -9.72
CA PHE A 125 -7.49 3.67 -10.55
C PHE A 125 -6.27 4.22 -9.82
N CYS A 126 -6.39 4.44 -8.53
CA CYS A 126 -5.37 5.09 -7.71
C CYS A 126 -4.78 4.11 -6.70
N LYS A 127 -3.46 3.90 -6.76
CA LYS A 127 -2.73 3.14 -5.73
C LYS A 127 -1.85 4.08 -4.94
N PHE A 128 -2.01 4.07 -3.63
CA PHE A 128 -1.09 4.71 -2.70
C PHE A 128 -0.09 3.71 -2.14
N VAL A 129 1.19 4.07 -2.23
CA VAL A 129 2.30 3.31 -1.63
C VAL A 129 3.08 4.26 -0.72
N PRO A 130 2.85 4.21 0.60
CA PRO A 130 3.65 4.97 1.56
C PRO A 130 5.05 4.38 1.66
N ILE A 131 6.06 5.24 1.61
CA ILE A 131 7.47 4.86 1.76
C ILE A 131 8.05 5.69 2.90
N ARG A 132 8.08 5.08 4.07
CA ARG A 132 8.65 5.65 5.30
C ARG A 132 9.62 4.64 5.90
N PRO A 133 10.92 4.91 5.90
CA PRO A 133 11.89 4.07 6.59
C PRO A 133 11.50 3.87 8.05
N ILE A 134 11.62 2.64 8.49
CA ILE A 134 11.31 2.24 9.86
C ILE A 134 12.62 2.33 10.65
N PRO A 135 12.72 3.23 11.67
CA PRO A 135 13.98 3.47 12.38
C PRO A 135 14.62 2.20 12.96
N GLU A 136 13.80 1.28 13.47
CA GLU A 136 14.21 0.01 14.05
C GLU A 136 14.81 -0.96 13.03
N LEU A 137 14.50 -0.76 11.74
CA LEU A 137 14.98 -1.60 10.63
C LEU A 137 16.08 -0.91 9.81
N ALA A 138 16.52 0.28 10.21
CA ALA A 138 17.43 1.08 9.41
C ALA A 138 18.79 0.39 9.12
N ARG A 139 19.20 -0.59 9.92
CA ARG A 139 20.43 -1.38 9.74
C ARG A 139 20.19 -2.70 9.00
N ALA A 140 18.96 -3.21 8.98
CA ALA A 140 18.63 -4.45 8.30
C ALA A 140 18.70 -4.32 6.76
N GLY A 141 18.52 -3.10 6.24
CA GLY A 141 18.57 -2.81 4.81
C GLY A 141 19.98 -2.63 4.24
N LYS A 142 20.02 -2.43 2.93
CA LYS A 142 21.28 -2.18 2.20
C LYS A 142 21.64 -0.69 2.08
N ILE A 143 20.75 0.21 2.48
CA ILE A 143 20.96 1.66 2.48
C ILE A 143 21.47 2.08 3.85
N ALA A 144 22.57 2.82 3.88
CA ALA A 144 23.14 3.29 5.13
C ALA A 144 22.16 4.23 5.87
N PRO A 145 22.00 4.09 7.20
CA PRO A 145 20.96 4.77 7.98
C PRO A 145 20.94 6.29 7.83
N GLN A 146 22.09 6.93 7.61
CA GLN A 146 22.17 8.38 7.41
C GLN A 146 21.45 8.84 6.13
N HIS A 147 21.32 7.99 5.11
CA HIS A 147 20.60 8.31 3.87
C HIS A 147 19.07 8.12 3.98
N LEU A 148 18.60 7.49 5.06
CA LEU A 148 17.18 7.26 5.32
C LEU A 148 16.55 8.40 6.15
N GLN A 149 17.35 9.35 6.64
CA GLN A 149 16.85 10.46 7.45
C GLN A 149 15.94 11.39 6.63
N ASN A 150 14.83 11.80 7.24
CA ASN A 150 13.81 12.67 6.61
C ASN A 150 13.16 12.12 5.34
N VAL A 151 13.26 10.82 5.10
CA VAL A 151 12.56 10.16 4.01
C VAL A 151 11.11 9.91 4.43
N ASP A 152 10.19 10.55 3.73
CA ASP A 152 8.74 10.36 3.84
C ASP A 152 8.15 10.63 2.47
N MET A 153 7.93 9.58 1.68
CA MET A 153 7.41 9.66 0.33
C MET A 153 6.05 8.99 0.23
N LEU A 154 5.22 9.54 -0.64
CA LEU A 154 3.98 8.91 -1.07
C LEU A 154 4.04 8.70 -2.58
N LEU A 155 4.06 7.45 -3.02
CA LEU A 155 3.93 7.12 -4.43
C LEU A 155 2.46 6.92 -4.77
N VAL A 156 1.97 7.71 -5.74
CA VAL A 156 0.63 7.63 -6.32
C VAL A 156 0.77 7.01 -7.70
N ARG A 157 0.35 5.75 -7.83
CA ARG A 157 0.50 4.98 -9.07
C ARG A 157 -0.83 4.83 -9.78
N ASP A 158 -0.82 5.02 -11.10
CA ASP A 158 -1.92 4.59 -11.96
C ASP A 158 -2.03 3.06 -11.99
N ASN A 159 -3.24 2.54 -11.87
CA ASN A 159 -3.49 1.11 -11.84
C ASN A 159 -4.24 0.58 -13.08
N ILE A 160 -4.92 1.46 -13.81
CA ILE A 160 -5.89 1.06 -14.83
C ILE A 160 -5.56 1.57 -16.22
N GLY A 161 -4.45 2.28 -16.38
CA GLY A 161 -3.95 2.72 -17.67
C GLY A 161 -2.63 2.05 -18.07
N GLY A 162 -2.10 2.49 -19.19
CA GLY A 162 -0.76 2.15 -19.63
C GLY A 162 -0.58 0.72 -20.10
N VAL A 163 0.68 0.28 -20.08
CA VAL A 163 1.12 -0.96 -20.69
C VAL A 163 0.43 -2.20 -20.11
N TYR A 164 0.21 -2.26 -18.80
CA TYR A 164 -0.42 -3.42 -18.16
C TYR A 164 -1.90 -3.62 -18.52
N GLN A 165 -2.56 -2.57 -19.00
CA GLN A 165 -3.96 -2.57 -19.45
C GLN A 165 -4.09 -2.41 -20.97
N GLY A 166 -2.97 -2.55 -21.69
CA GLY A 166 -2.91 -2.48 -23.12
C GLY A 166 -3.54 -3.69 -23.82
N ARG A 167 -3.51 -3.65 -25.15
CA ARG A 167 -3.92 -4.76 -25.99
C ARG A 167 -2.67 -5.44 -26.52
N TRP A 168 -2.68 -6.77 -26.53
CA TRP A 168 -1.56 -7.55 -27.05
C TRP A 168 -2.06 -8.59 -28.05
N ASN A 169 -1.17 -8.91 -28.98
CA ASN A 169 -1.36 -9.91 -30.00
C ASN A 169 -0.06 -10.66 -30.28
N CYS A 170 -0.16 -11.89 -30.74
CA CYS A 170 0.96 -12.65 -31.23
C CYS A 170 0.55 -13.33 -32.54
N HIS A 171 1.27 -13.05 -33.63
CA HIS A 171 1.00 -13.61 -34.96
C HIS A 171 2.28 -14.06 -35.66
N SER A 172 2.15 -14.86 -36.72
CA SER A 172 3.28 -15.26 -37.57
C SER A 172 3.54 -14.21 -38.62
N GLY A 173 4.76 -13.71 -38.68
CA GLY A 173 5.25 -12.80 -39.69
C GLY A 173 6.28 -13.45 -40.64
N PRO A 174 6.76 -12.76 -41.68
CA PRO A 174 7.73 -13.29 -42.64
C PRO A 174 9.06 -13.74 -42.00
N ASN A 175 9.45 -13.11 -40.88
CA ASN A 175 10.70 -13.37 -40.17
C ASN A 175 10.48 -14.13 -38.85
N GLY A 176 9.36 -14.86 -38.70
CA GLY A 176 9.01 -15.59 -37.49
C GLY A 176 7.84 -14.97 -36.72
N LYS A 177 7.67 -15.33 -35.44
CA LYS A 177 6.60 -14.81 -34.60
C LYS A 177 6.83 -13.34 -34.25
N VAL A 178 5.76 -12.56 -34.31
CA VAL A 178 5.72 -11.16 -33.90
C VAL A 178 4.76 -11.03 -32.72
N ALA A 179 5.23 -10.47 -31.60
CA ALA A 179 4.40 -10.11 -30.46
C ALA A 179 4.25 -8.59 -30.44
N GLU A 180 3.01 -8.14 -30.33
CA GLU A 180 2.66 -6.72 -30.32
C GLU A 180 1.99 -6.37 -28.98
N HIS A 181 2.27 -5.17 -28.49
CA HIS A 181 1.60 -4.62 -27.30
C HIS A 181 1.35 -3.14 -27.53
N THR A 182 0.08 -2.73 -27.51
CA THR A 182 -0.31 -1.33 -27.70
C THR A 182 -1.05 -0.81 -26.48
N PHE A 183 -0.78 0.43 -26.08
CA PHE A 183 -1.42 1.07 -24.97
C PHE A 183 -1.60 2.57 -25.19
N SER A 184 -2.50 3.17 -24.43
CA SER A 184 -2.79 4.60 -24.51
C SER A 184 -3.08 5.17 -23.13
N TYR A 185 -3.06 6.49 -23.04
CA TYR A 185 -3.59 7.27 -21.94
C TYR A 185 -4.50 8.35 -22.50
N SER A 186 -5.66 8.55 -21.87
CA SER A 186 -6.50 9.73 -22.13
C SER A 186 -6.17 10.84 -21.12
N GLU A 187 -6.47 12.08 -21.49
CA GLU A 187 -6.35 13.22 -20.57
C GLU A 187 -7.15 13.00 -19.29
N ALA A 188 -8.38 12.49 -19.41
CA ALA A 188 -9.26 12.23 -18.26
C ALA A 188 -8.66 11.23 -17.26
N GLN A 189 -8.04 10.14 -17.75
CA GLN A 189 -7.35 9.17 -16.91
C GLN A 189 -6.18 9.80 -16.15
N ILE A 190 -5.34 10.56 -16.84
CA ILE A 190 -4.20 11.24 -16.23
C ILE A 190 -4.68 12.29 -15.23
N ARG A 191 -5.65 13.11 -15.62
CA ARG A 191 -6.15 14.23 -14.82
C ARG A 191 -6.70 13.75 -13.48
N ARG A 192 -7.52 12.72 -13.43
CA ARG A 192 -8.08 12.21 -12.16
C ARG A 192 -7.00 11.71 -11.21
N LEU A 193 -5.96 11.04 -11.70
CA LEU A 193 -4.87 10.56 -10.85
C LEU A 193 -3.97 11.71 -10.38
N VAL A 194 -3.58 12.60 -11.28
CA VAL A 194 -2.71 13.74 -10.95
C VAL A 194 -3.43 14.73 -10.02
N GLU A 195 -4.75 14.87 -10.13
CA GLU A 195 -5.57 15.65 -9.18
C GLU A 195 -5.41 15.13 -7.74
N VAL A 196 -5.51 13.81 -7.56
CA VAL A 196 -5.32 13.16 -6.24
C VAL A 196 -3.89 13.40 -5.74
N ALA A 197 -2.89 13.22 -6.59
CA ALA A 197 -1.49 13.44 -6.22
C ALA A 197 -1.18 14.90 -5.89
N ALA A 198 -1.77 15.86 -6.60
CA ALA A 198 -1.62 17.29 -6.34
C ALA A 198 -2.27 17.68 -5.00
N ARG A 199 -3.45 17.16 -4.68
CA ARG A 199 -4.09 17.33 -3.36
C ARG A 199 -3.20 16.76 -2.26
N ALA A 200 -2.64 15.55 -2.46
CA ALA A 200 -1.70 14.95 -1.52
C ALA A 200 -0.48 15.83 -1.28
N ALA A 201 0.13 16.36 -2.34
CA ALA A 201 1.28 17.25 -2.23
C ALA A 201 0.92 18.55 -1.49
N ALA A 202 -0.26 19.13 -1.75
CA ALA A 202 -0.71 20.37 -1.14
C ALA A 202 -0.84 20.29 0.40
N VAL A 203 -1.27 19.13 0.92
CA VAL A 203 -1.37 18.90 2.37
C VAL A 203 -0.07 18.38 3.01
N ARG A 204 0.93 18.04 2.19
CA ARG A 204 2.26 17.57 2.62
C ARG A 204 3.30 18.70 2.49
N ARG A 205 4.40 18.45 1.78
CA ARG A 205 5.52 19.41 1.64
C ARG A 205 5.42 20.30 0.39
N GLY A 206 4.35 20.18 -0.38
CA GLY A 206 4.08 20.98 -1.56
C GLY A 206 4.90 20.61 -2.79
N LYS A 207 5.52 19.42 -2.84
CA LYS A 207 6.34 18.96 -3.97
C LYS A 207 5.68 17.77 -4.65
N LEU A 208 5.46 17.87 -5.96
CA LEU A 208 4.92 16.81 -6.80
C LEU A 208 5.92 16.44 -7.90
N HIS A 209 6.50 15.24 -7.80
CA HIS A 209 7.32 14.67 -8.87
C HIS A 209 6.46 13.85 -9.81
N VAL A 210 6.48 14.20 -11.09
CA VAL A 210 5.70 13.53 -12.14
C VAL A 210 6.65 12.72 -13.02
N ILE A 211 6.43 11.42 -13.06
CA ILE A 211 7.34 10.50 -13.73
C ILE A 211 6.93 10.34 -15.20
N VAL A 212 7.89 10.56 -16.09
CA VAL A 212 7.72 10.51 -17.53
C VAL A 212 8.87 9.74 -18.20
N LYS A 213 8.81 9.56 -19.49
CA LYS A 213 9.94 9.11 -20.34
C LYS A 213 9.90 9.82 -21.68
N ASP A 214 10.40 11.04 -21.71
CA ASP A 214 10.26 11.97 -22.86
C ASP A 214 10.76 11.37 -24.18
N GLY A 215 11.96 10.78 -24.17
CA GLY A 215 12.53 10.19 -25.38
C GLY A 215 11.96 8.83 -25.78
N GLY A 216 11.31 8.11 -24.84
CA GLY A 216 10.80 6.75 -25.08
C GLY A 216 9.32 6.71 -25.46
N VAL A 217 8.50 7.53 -24.81
CA VAL A 217 7.05 7.62 -25.06
C VAL A 217 6.60 9.09 -25.13
N PRO A 218 7.06 9.84 -26.16
CA PRO A 218 7.00 11.30 -26.19
C PRO A 218 5.58 11.85 -26.14
N GLY A 219 4.62 11.27 -26.86
CA GLY A 219 3.23 11.72 -26.87
C GLY A 219 2.54 11.55 -25.52
N ILE A 220 2.74 10.40 -24.87
CA ILE A 220 2.21 10.14 -23.53
C ILE A 220 2.87 11.07 -22.53
N SER A 221 4.20 11.21 -22.56
CA SER A 221 4.94 12.10 -21.65
C SER A 221 4.52 13.56 -21.77
N ALA A 222 4.26 14.04 -23.00
CA ALA A 222 3.76 15.39 -23.25
C ALA A 222 2.39 15.62 -22.59
N LEU A 223 1.46 14.66 -22.73
CA LEU A 223 0.14 14.76 -22.13
C LEU A 223 0.19 14.74 -20.60
N TRP A 224 1.03 13.87 -20.01
CA TRP A 224 1.26 13.85 -18.55
C TRP A 224 1.84 15.17 -18.06
N ARG A 225 2.79 15.75 -18.78
CA ARG A 225 3.39 17.06 -18.48
C ARG A 225 2.34 18.17 -18.47
N GLU A 226 1.54 18.25 -19.54
CA GLU A 226 0.51 19.29 -19.70
C GLU A 226 -0.48 19.26 -18.53
N VAL A 227 -1.07 18.10 -18.26
CA VAL A 227 -2.03 17.91 -17.16
C VAL A 227 -1.40 18.21 -15.81
N ALA A 228 -0.16 17.75 -15.57
CA ALA A 228 0.51 17.96 -14.29
C ALA A 228 0.82 19.43 -14.01
N LEU A 229 1.27 20.18 -15.02
CA LEU A 229 1.55 21.62 -14.88
C LEU A 229 0.26 22.43 -14.66
N ASP A 230 -0.84 22.03 -15.30
CA ASP A 230 -2.14 22.66 -15.09
C ASP A 230 -2.63 22.44 -13.66
N LEU A 231 -2.64 21.21 -13.16
CA LEU A 231 -3.07 20.86 -11.82
C LEU A 231 -2.10 21.38 -10.74
N GLY A 232 -0.80 21.44 -11.03
CA GLY A 232 0.18 22.06 -10.15
C GLY A 232 -0.13 23.54 -9.88
N ARG A 233 -0.52 24.30 -10.90
CA ARG A 233 -0.97 25.68 -10.75
C ARG A 233 -2.26 25.77 -9.94
N LYS A 234 -3.25 24.93 -10.26
CA LYS A 234 -4.55 24.88 -9.57
C LYS A 234 -4.39 24.65 -8.06
N HIS A 235 -3.51 23.73 -7.66
CA HIS A 235 -3.29 23.36 -6.25
C HIS A 235 -2.13 24.08 -5.57
N SER A 236 -1.45 25.00 -6.28
CA SER A 236 -0.28 25.74 -5.78
C SER A 236 0.85 24.83 -5.27
N VAL A 237 1.08 23.72 -5.96
CA VAL A 237 2.17 22.77 -5.67
C VAL A 237 3.31 22.91 -6.68
N ASN A 238 4.53 22.64 -6.21
CA ASN A 238 5.73 22.68 -7.05
C ASN A 238 5.86 21.36 -7.83
N VAL A 239 5.64 21.42 -9.14
CA VAL A 239 5.72 20.26 -10.04
C VAL A 239 7.13 20.14 -10.61
N ALA A 240 7.74 18.99 -10.44
CA ALA A 240 8.99 18.57 -11.05
C ALA A 240 8.78 17.35 -11.95
N LEU A 241 9.09 17.49 -13.23
CA LEU A 241 9.06 16.37 -14.18
C LEU A 241 10.38 15.63 -14.14
N MET A 242 10.34 14.31 -14.09
CA MET A 242 11.53 13.47 -13.99
C MET A 242 11.39 12.23 -14.87
N ASN A 243 12.41 11.94 -15.68
CA ASN A 243 12.45 10.69 -16.44
C ASN A 243 12.59 9.50 -15.50
N ILE A 244 11.93 8.39 -15.80
CA ILE A 244 11.89 7.18 -14.96
C ILE A 244 13.28 6.65 -14.58
N ASP A 245 14.23 6.65 -15.50
CA ASP A 245 15.61 6.22 -15.26
C ASP A 245 16.33 7.11 -14.23
N LEU A 246 16.17 8.43 -14.33
CA LEU A 246 16.68 9.36 -13.34
C LEU A 246 15.96 9.20 -11.99
N ALA A 247 14.63 9.00 -12.00
CA ALA A 247 13.84 8.79 -10.79
C ALA A 247 14.28 7.52 -10.04
N ALA A 248 14.49 6.42 -10.78
CA ALA A 248 14.97 5.15 -10.22
C ALA A 248 16.34 5.30 -9.53
N TYR A 249 17.25 6.06 -10.14
CA TYR A 249 18.55 6.37 -9.54
C TYR A 249 18.39 7.31 -8.32
N ALA A 250 17.63 8.39 -8.48
CA ALA A 250 17.51 9.44 -7.47
C ALA A 250 16.76 8.98 -6.20
N ILE A 251 15.81 8.06 -6.31
CA ILE A 251 15.11 7.46 -5.14
C ILE A 251 16.13 6.80 -4.20
N ILE A 252 17.17 6.17 -4.72
CA ILE A 252 18.21 5.55 -3.90
C ILE A 252 19.25 6.58 -3.43
N GLN A 253 19.68 7.49 -4.31
CA GLN A 253 20.76 8.43 -4.02
C GLN A 253 20.32 9.62 -3.14
N HIS A 254 19.12 10.13 -3.36
CA HIS A 254 18.62 11.35 -2.72
C HIS A 254 17.15 11.21 -2.30
N PRO A 255 16.77 10.15 -1.52
CA PRO A 255 15.37 9.84 -1.24
C PRO A 255 14.62 10.97 -0.53
N ALA A 256 15.26 11.74 0.33
CA ALA A 256 14.64 12.82 1.11
C ALA A 256 14.15 14.01 0.25
N GLN A 257 14.58 14.10 -1.02
CA GLN A 257 14.08 15.15 -1.92
C GLN A 257 12.62 14.93 -2.36
N PHE A 258 12.16 13.68 -2.33
CA PHE A 258 10.82 13.30 -2.79
C PHE A 258 9.78 13.48 -1.69
N ASP A 259 8.61 14.01 -2.07
CA ASP A 259 7.43 14.13 -1.22
C ASP A 259 6.30 13.28 -1.78
N VAL A 260 5.63 13.74 -2.84
CA VAL A 260 4.67 12.95 -3.59
C VAL A 260 5.24 12.68 -4.98
N LEU A 261 5.20 11.40 -5.38
CA LEU A 261 5.50 10.99 -6.75
C LEU A 261 4.20 10.51 -7.40
N VAL A 262 3.94 10.94 -8.62
CA VAL A 262 2.86 10.38 -9.43
C VAL A 262 3.43 9.76 -10.70
N ALA A 263 2.99 8.54 -11.01
CA ALA A 263 3.58 7.77 -12.10
C ALA A 263 2.56 6.99 -12.92
N PRO A 264 2.79 6.87 -14.25
CA PRO A 264 2.15 5.86 -15.09
C PRO A 264 2.30 4.46 -14.51
N ASN A 265 1.39 3.57 -14.84
CA ASN A 265 1.25 2.25 -14.25
C ASN A 265 2.58 1.47 -14.15
N LEU A 266 3.24 1.19 -15.26
CA LEU A 266 4.52 0.45 -15.29
C LEU A 266 5.63 1.16 -14.52
N PHE A 267 5.75 2.49 -14.69
CA PHE A 267 6.81 3.24 -14.02
C PHE A 267 6.60 3.26 -12.51
N GLY A 268 5.35 3.42 -12.08
CA GLY A 268 5.00 3.38 -10.66
C GLY A 268 5.20 2.00 -10.03
N ASP A 269 5.01 0.92 -10.80
CA ASP A 269 5.28 -0.44 -10.34
C ASP A 269 6.76 -0.64 -10.03
N ILE A 270 7.61 -0.32 -10.99
CA ILE A 270 9.06 -0.45 -10.84
C ILE A 270 9.58 0.44 -9.70
N LEU A 271 9.11 1.70 -9.63
CA LEU A 271 9.55 2.63 -8.59
C LEU A 271 9.09 2.20 -7.19
N ALA A 272 7.93 1.57 -7.05
CA ALA A 272 7.46 1.04 -5.76
C ALA A 272 8.41 -0.04 -5.22
N ASP A 273 8.87 -0.94 -6.08
CA ASP A 273 9.82 -2.00 -5.71
C ASP A 273 11.22 -1.45 -5.41
N ILE A 274 11.70 -0.50 -6.21
CA ILE A 274 12.97 0.19 -5.93
C ILE A 274 12.90 0.93 -4.59
N ALA A 275 11.80 1.65 -4.33
CA ALA A 275 11.61 2.36 -3.08
C ALA A 275 11.45 1.42 -1.87
N GLY A 276 11.04 0.16 -2.10
CA GLY A 276 11.02 -0.89 -1.08
C GLY A 276 12.40 -1.13 -0.43
N VAL A 277 13.49 -0.84 -1.13
CA VAL A 277 14.85 -0.93 -0.58
C VAL A 277 15.07 0.06 0.57
N LEU A 278 14.37 1.19 0.57
CA LEU A 278 14.46 2.22 1.62
C LEU A 278 13.78 1.80 2.92
N VAL A 279 12.85 0.86 2.87
CA VAL A 279 12.18 0.29 4.04
C VAL A 279 12.76 -1.07 4.44
N SER A 280 13.94 -1.39 3.91
CA SER A 280 14.79 -2.54 4.21
C SER A 280 14.36 -3.86 3.56
N SER A 281 13.08 -4.13 3.38
CA SER A 281 12.59 -5.34 2.70
C SER A 281 11.26 -5.10 1.99
N ARG A 282 11.02 -5.83 0.90
CA ARG A 282 9.69 -5.91 0.27
C ARG A 282 8.64 -6.50 1.22
N GLY A 283 9.06 -7.34 2.17
CA GLY A 283 8.19 -7.96 3.17
C GLY A 283 7.53 -6.98 4.15
N VAL A 284 7.98 -5.70 4.18
CA VAL A 284 7.34 -4.64 4.97
C VAL A 284 6.62 -3.59 4.13
N THR A 285 6.54 -3.78 2.80
CA THR A 285 5.84 -2.85 1.91
C THR A 285 4.36 -3.14 1.83
N TYR A 286 3.54 -2.10 1.78
CA TYR A 286 2.08 -2.20 1.75
C TYR A 286 1.46 -1.09 0.90
N SER A 287 0.18 -1.25 0.56
CA SER A 287 -0.53 -0.31 -0.30
C SER A 287 -2.05 -0.42 -0.18
N GLY A 288 -2.73 0.66 -0.58
CA GLY A 288 -4.17 0.68 -0.81
C GLY A 288 -4.48 1.06 -2.26
N ASN A 289 -5.44 0.36 -2.86
CA ASN A 289 -5.93 0.60 -4.21
C ASN A 289 -7.37 1.09 -4.11
N TYR A 290 -7.71 2.18 -4.76
CA TYR A 290 -8.97 2.89 -4.56
C TYR A 290 -9.68 3.17 -5.88
N ASP A 291 -10.99 3.04 -5.84
CA ASP A 291 -11.90 3.52 -6.88
C ASP A 291 -12.32 5.00 -6.65
N PRO A 292 -13.06 5.63 -7.57
CA PRO A 292 -13.55 7.00 -7.40
C PRO A 292 -14.54 7.18 -6.25
N GLN A 293 -15.21 6.13 -5.79
CA GLN A 293 -16.18 6.14 -4.70
C GLN A 293 -15.53 5.98 -3.32
N GLY A 294 -14.26 5.58 -3.28
CA GLY A 294 -13.51 5.31 -2.05
C GLY A 294 -13.51 3.85 -1.61
N ASN A 295 -14.13 2.95 -2.40
CA ASN A 295 -13.96 1.52 -2.20
C ASN A 295 -12.49 1.15 -2.32
N ALA A 296 -12.02 0.24 -1.46
CA ALA A 296 -10.60 0.00 -1.37
C ALA A 296 -10.22 -1.47 -1.19
N VAL A 297 -9.08 -1.82 -1.81
CA VAL A 297 -8.40 -3.11 -1.64
C VAL A 297 -7.00 -2.86 -1.09
N TYR A 298 -6.71 -3.42 0.07
CA TYR A 298 -5.43 -3.28 0.77
C TYR A 298 -4.61 -4.55 0.63
N GLN A 299 -3.35 -4.40 0.31
CA GLN A 299 -2.45 -5.53 0.04
C GLN A 299 -0.98 -5.14 0.19
N THR A 300 -0.14 -6.16 0.30
CA THR A 300 1.32 -6.01 0.18
C THR A 300 1.72 -5.65 -1.26
N ASN A 301 2.96 -5.19 -1.44
CA ASN A 301 3.52 -4.95 -2.77
C ASN A 301 4.31 -6.17 -3.32
N HIS A 302 4.68 -7.13 -2.46
CA HIS A 302 5.33 -8.37 -2.90
C HIS A 302 4.33 -9.34 -3.55
N GLY A 303 4.84 -10.29 -4.33
CA GLY A 303 4.07 -11.37 -4.97
C GLY A 303 3.87 -12.59 -4.07
N CYS A 304 3.49 -13.70 -4.70
CA CYS A 304 3.14 -14.96 -4.03
C CYS A 304 4.31 -15.67 -3.36
N ALA A 305 5.56 -15.45 -3.76
CA ALA A 305 6.78 -16.07 -3.22
C ALA A 305 6.59 -17.58 -2.94
N HIS A 306 6.26 -18.34 -4.00
CA HIS A 306 5.93 -19.77 -3.91
C HIS A 306 7.06 -20.61 -3.30
N ASP A 307 8.29 -20.16 -3.44
CA ASP A 307 9.50 -20.76 -2.86
C ASP A 307 9.52 -20.70 -1.32
N LEU A 308 8.82 -19.74 -0.74
CA LEU A 308 8.70 -19.56 0.72
C LEU A 308 7.40 -20.16 1.29
N ALA A 309 6.43 -20.51 0.44
CA ALA A 309 5.13 -21.00 0.91
C ALA A 309 5.26 -22.30 1.71
N GLY A 310 4.65 -22.35 2.89
CA GLY A 310 4.68 -23.54 3.78
C GLY A 310 5.99 -23.71 4.56
N THR A 311 6.94 -22.79 4.43
CA THR A 311 8.25 -22.90 5.12
C THR A 311 8.34 -22.13 6.43
N ASP A 312 7.29 -21.42 6.82
CA ASP A 312 7.28 -20.50 7.97
C ASP A 312 8.35 -19.39 7.92
N CYS A 313 8.75 -18.97 6.70
CA CYS A 313 9.80 -17.96 6.51
C CYS A 313 9.27 -16.61 5.98
N ALA A 314 8.00 -16.52 5.59
CA ALA A 314 7.41 -15.31 5.06
C ALA A 314 7.33 -14.20 6.13
N ASN A 315 7.72 -12.98 5.78
CA ASN A 315 7.56 -11.83 6.65
C ASN A 315 6.09 -11.36 6.67
N PRO A 316 5.37 -11.42 7.82
CA PRO A 316 3.96 -11.06 7.87
C PRO A 316 3.72 -9.56 8.03
N ALA A 317 4.77 -8.75 8.27
CA ALA A 317 4.65 -7.35 8.66
C ALA A 317 3.96 -6.49 7.57
N GLY A 318 4.27 -6.72 6.29
CA GLY A 318 3.61 -5.99 5.19
C GLY A 318 2.10 -6.19 5.16
N GLN A 319 1.62 -7.41 5.46
CA GLN A 319 0.18 -7.68 5.52
C GLN A 319 -0.47 -7.09 6.77
N MET A 320 0.24 -7.08 7.91
CA MET A 320 -0.21 -6.39 9.13
C MET A 320 -0.27 -4.86 8.91
N LEU A 321 0.69 -4.27 8.20
CA LEU A 321 0.67 -2.85 7.84
C LEU A 321 -0.44 -2.55 6.79
N SER A 322 -0.75 -3.48 5.89
CA SER A 322 -1.90 -3.38 4.98
C SER A 322 -3.22 -3.34 5.76
N LEU A 323 -3.34 -4.18 6.80
CA LEU A 323 -4.47 -4.17 7.72
C LEU A 323 -4.54 -2.85 8.50
N ALA A 324 -3.43 -2.36 9.04
CA ALA A 324 -3.38 -1.07 9.74
C ALA A 324 -3.83 0.08 8.81
N MET A 325 -3.39 0.07 7.55
CA MET A 325 -3.84 1.03 6.54
C MET A 325 -5.35 0.91 6.28
N LEU A 326 -5.89 -0.30 6.16
CA LEU A 326 -7.32 -0.55 6.01
C LEU A 326 -8.12 0.05 7.18
N LEU A 327 -7.70 -0.23 8.41
CA LEU A 327 -8.37 0.27 9.61
C LEU A 327 -8.39 1.81 9.67
N ARG A 328 -7.27 2.42 9.32
CA ARG A 328 -7.11 3.89 9.30
C ARG A 328 -7.88 4.54 8.17
N GLU A 329 -7.66 4.09 6.95
CA GLU A 329 -8.10 4.80 5.75
C GLU A 329 -9.58 4.57 5.43
N THR A 330 -10.10 3.35 5.62
CA THR A 330 -11.52 3.06 5.35
C THR A 330 -12.39 3.35 6.56
N PHE A 331 -12.00 2.85 7.73
CA PHE A 331 -12.87 2.91 8.91
C PHE A 331 -12.57 4.05 9.88
N GLY A 332 -11.45 4.76 9.69
CA GLY A 332 -11.06 5.84 10.59
C GLY A 332 -10.66 5.39 12.00
N LEU A 333 -10.26 4.15 12.13
CA LEU A 333 -9.86 3.56 13.40
C LEU A 333 -8.35 3.76 13.64
N ASP A 334 -7.95 5.03 13.81
CA ASP A 334 -6.54 5.41 13.96
C ASP A 334 -5.88 4.72 15.16
N ASP A 335 -6.57 4.62 16.29
CA ASP A 335 -6.03 3.97 17.49
C ASP A 335 -5.78 2.47 17.26
N ALA A 336 -6.68 1.79 16.57
CA ALA A 336 -6.51 0.38 16.22
C ALA A 336 -5.32 0.17 15.26
N ALA A 337 -5.19 1.04 14.26
CA ALA A 337 -4.06 1.03 13.32
C ALA A 337 -2.73 1.30 14.04
N ASN A 338 -2.69 2.33 14.89
CA ASN A 338 -1.50 2.70 15.67
C ASN A 338 -1.05 1.58 16.62
N ARG A 339 -1.96 0.78 17.19
CA ARG A 339 -1.61 -0.38 18.01
C ARG A 339 -0.81 -1.41 17.23
N ILE A 340 -1.23 -1.71 16.00
CA ILE A 340 -0.51 -2.66 15.13
C ILE A 340 0.89 -2.11 14.80
N GLU A 341 0.99 -0.87 14.36
CA GLU A 341 2.26 -0.23 14.00
C GLU A 341 3.21 -0.14 15.19
N THR A 342 2.69 0.22 16.37
CA THR A 342 3.46 0.29 17.62
C THR A 342 3.96 -1.07 18.05
N ALA A 343 3.12 -2.11 17.98
CA ALA A 343 3.51 -3.46 18.34
C ALA A 343 4.63 -4.00 17.44
N LEU A 344 4.53 -3.77 16.12
CA LEU A 344 5.60 -4.10 15.18
C LEU A 344 6.90 -3.37 15.53
N SER A 345 6.84 -2.06 15.79
CA SER A 345 8.00 -1.26 16.20
C SER A 345 8.64 -1.83 17.48
N GLN A 346 7.85 -2.16 18.50
CA GLN A 346 8.34 -2.74 19.76
C GLN A 346 9.02 -4.10 19.56
N VAL A 347 8.43 -4.98 18.73
CA VAL A 347 9.04 -6.28 18.41
C VAL A 347 10.40 -6.08 17.72
N TRP A 348 10.51 -5.13 16.81
CA TRP A 348 11.77 -4.82 16.14
C TRP A 348 12.78 -4.15 17.09
N GLN A 349 12.36 -3.27 18.01
CA GLN A 349 13.21 -2.68 19.05
C GLN A 349 13.79 -3.74 19.99
N GLN A 350 13.08 -4.82 20.24
CA GLN A 350 13.55 -5.96 21.03
C GLN A 350 14.56 -6.86 20.28
N GLY A 351 14.86 -6.54 19.03
CA GLY A 351 15.83 -7.27 18.22
C GLY A 351 15.24 -8.50 17.51
N TRP A 352 13.92 -8.62 17.39
CA TRP A 352 13.31 -9.70 16.63
C TRP A 352 13.22 -9.34 15.15
N ARG A 353 13.55 -10.28 14.27
CA ARG A 353 13.56 -10.11 12.81
C ARG A 353 13.02 -11.35 12.11
N THR A 354 12.50 -11.18 10.90
CA THR A 354 12.35 -12.28 9.94
C THR A 354 13.61 -12.41 9.07
N ALA A 355 13.76 -13.51 8.35
CA ALA A 355 14.98 -13.81 7.60
C ALA A 355 15.36 -12.73 6.56
N ASP A 356 14.37 -12.10 5.94
CA ASP A 356 14.56 -11.00 4.98
C ASP A 356 15.05 -9.68 5.61
N LEU A 357 14.96 -9.58 6.94
CA LEU A 357 15.39 -8.44 7.76
C LEU A 357 16.55 -8.82 8.69
N GLU A 358 17.25 -9.92 8.43
CA GLU A 358 18.34 -10.39 9.30
C GLU A 358 19.39 -9.30 9.49
N GLU A 359 19.80 -9.13 10.75
CA GLU A 359 20.74 -8.10 11.19
C GLU A 359 21.64 -8.69 12.29
N ALA A 360 22.91 -8.26 12.35
CA ALA A 360 23.81 -8.66 13.42
C ALA A 360 23.21 -8.32 14.79
N ASP A 361 23.38 -9.21 15.76
CA ASP A 361 22.86 -9.10 17.13
C ASP A 361 21.32 -9.20 17.27
N CYS A 362 20.61 -9.49 16.19
CA CYS A 362 19.18 -9.76 16.18
C CYS A 362 18.85 -11.26 16.15
N ARG A 363 17.63 -11.59 16.53
CA ARG A 363 17.11 -12.96 16.55
C ARG A 363 16.12 -13.16 15.42
N THR A 364 16.37 -14.14 14.57
CA THR A 364 15.49 -14.47 13.45
C THR A 364 14.35 -15.36 13.89
N LEU A 365 13.13 -15.03 13.47
CA LEU A 365 11.88 -15.75 13.74
C LEU A 365 11.22 -16.15 12.41
N GLY A 366 10.46 -17.23 12.45
CA GLY A 366 9.52 -17.58 11.40
C GLY A 366 8.25 -16.72 11.44
N THR A 367 7.38 -16.89 10.45
CA THR A 367 6.12 -16.16 10.29
C THR A 367 5.23 -16.26 11.53
N GLN A 368 5.07 -17.48 12.06
CA GLN A 368 4.21 -17.73 13.22
C GLN A 368 4.76 -17.11 14.49
N ALA A 369 6.04 -17.35 14.79
CA ALA A 369 6.68 -16.80 15.97
C ALA A 369 6.75 -15.27 15.95
N MET A 370 6.98 -14.66 14.78
CA MET A 370 6.91 -13.21 14.60
C MET A 370 5.50 -12.68 14.88
N THR A 371 4.47 -13.39 14.39
CA THR A 371 3.08 -13.06 14.66
C THR A 371 2.75 -13.14 16.13
N ASP A 372 3.20 -14.18 16.83
CA ASP A 372 3.00 -14.36 18.29
C ASP A 372 3.57 -13.17 19.06
N ARG A 373 4.77 -12.69 18.72
CA ARG A 373 5.36 -11.53 19.35
C ARG A 373 4.55 -10.25 19.14
N VAL A 374 4.06 -10.02 17.93
CA VAL A 374 3.21 -8.84 17.65
C VAL A 374 1.90 -8.92 18.45
N VAL A 375 1.26 -10.08 18.49
CA VAL A 375 0.04 -10.32 19.29
C VAL A 375 0.31 -10.08 20.77
N GLU A 376 1.41 -10.62 21.33
CA GLU A 376 1.80 -10.40 22.72
C GLU A 376 1.96 -8.91 23.05
N GLU A 377 2.63 -8.12 22.20
CA GLU A 377 2.81 -6.67 22.41
C GLU A 377 1.47 -5.92 22.39
N ILE A 378 0.54 -6.28 21.49
CA ILE A 378 -0.80 -5.67 21.46
C ILE A 378 -1.54 -5.97 22.76
N LEU A 379 -1.55 -7.22 23.21
CA LEU A 379 -2.26 -7.62 24.44
C LEU A 379 -1.67 -6.97 25.70
N GLN A 380 -0.35 -6.79 25.77
CA GLN A 380 0.32 -6.15 26.91
C GLN A 380 0.12 -4.63 26.96
N SER A 381 -0.17 -3.98 25.82
CA SER A 381 -0.37 -2.53 25.74
C SER A 381 -1.50 -2.02 26.66
N THR A 382 -2.53 -2.83 26.90
CA THR A 382 -3.65 -2.51 27.81
C THR A 382 -3.24 -2.50 29.30
N GLY A 383 -2.27 -3.31 29.69
CA GLY A 383 -1.75 -3.33 31.07
C GLY A 383 -0.88 -2.11 31.39
N ARG A 384 -0.11 -1.63 30.43
CA ARG A 384 0.76 -0.46 30.60
C ARG A 384 -0.04 0.86 30.68
N GLY A 385 -1.14 0.98 29.93
CA GLY A 385 -2.03 2.16 29.99
C GLY A 385 -2.67 2.34 31.37
N ARG A 386 -3.18 1.28 31.98
CA ARG A 386 -3.80 1.33 33.31
C ARG A 386 -2.80 1.71 34.42
N LEU A 387 -1.55 1.29 34.33
CA LEU A 387 -0.50 1.65 35.32
C LEU A 387 -0.08 3.13 35.22
N HIS A 388 -0.15 3.75 34.04
CA HIS A 388 0.13 5.17 33.87
C HIS A 388 -1.02 6.05 34.36
N GLU A 389 -2.27 5.68 34.11
CA GLU A 389 -3.44 6.40 34.61
C GLU A 389 -3.53 6.32 36.15
N THR A 390 -3.22 5.15 36.76
CA THR A 390 -3.21 4.99 38.20
C THR A 390 -2.07 5.80 38.88
N ARG A 391 -0.93 5.97 38.22
CA ARG A 391 0.16 6.82 38.71
C ARG A 391 -0.13 8.30 38.57
N ALA A 392 -0.82 8.72 37.50
CA ALA A 392 -1.22 10.11 37.29
C ALA A 392 -2.38 10.55 38.21
N ALA A 393 -3.18 9.58 38.69
CA ALA A 393 -4.28 9.84 39.65
C ALA A 393 -3.82 9.83 41.12
N LEU A 394 -2.59 9.40 41.41
CA LEU A 394 -2.01 9.32 42.76
C LEU A 394 -0.87 10.31 43.00
N GLY A 395 -0.54 11.17 42.06
CA GLY A 395 0.41 12.29 42.17
C GLY A 395 -0.28 13.64 41.97
#